data_fcb56d5f6cbc70824c0d25d90b435ce0
#
_entry.id   fcb56d5f6cbc70824c0d25d90b435ce0
#
_cell.length_a   1.000
_cell.length_b   1.000
_cell.length_c   1.000
_cell.angle_alpha   90.00
_cell.angle_beta   90.00
_cell.angle_gamma   90.00
#
_symmetry.space_group_name_H-M   'P 1'
#
loop_
_entity.id
_entity.type
_entity.pdbx_description
1 polymer ?
#
loop_
_entity_poly.entity_id
_entity_poly.type
_entity_poly.pdbx_seq_one_letter_code
_entity_poly.pdbx_strand_id
1 'polypeptide(L)' 'MKNEPILDFVLGRLDKSKGQHREIAKASGVAYTTVRNIAQRVTPNPGVQSVQALADYFKKVA' A
#
# COMPACT_ATOMS: atom_id res chain seq x y z
N MET A 1 -11.63 0.09 17.44
CA MET A 1 -11.88 -0.15 16.04
C MET A 1 -10.72 -0.87 15.41
N LYS A 2 -10.99 -1.83 14.66
CA LYS A 2 -9.93 -2.60 14.06
C LYS A 2 -9.70 -2.17 12.62
N ASN A 3 -8.53 -2.48 12.12
CA ASN A 3 -8.19 -2.18 10.74
C ASN A 3 -9.05 -2.97 9.80
N GLU A 4 -9.27 -2.40 8.63
CA GLU A 4 -9.95 -3.15 7.58
C GLU A 4 -9.01 -4.22 7.04
N PRO A 5 -9.56 -5.37 6.67
CA PRO A 5 -8.71 -6.44 6.13
C PRO A 5 -7.88 -6.02 4.93
N ILE A 6 -8.42 -5.13 4.08
CA ILE A 6 -7.70 -4.70 2.91
C ILE A 6 -6.45 -3.90 3.30
N LEU A 7 -6.54 -3.10 4.35
CA LEU A 7 -5.40 -2.34 4.81
C LEU A 7 -4.33 -3.26 5.38
N ASP A 8 -4.73 -4.25 6.16
CA ASP A 8 -3.79 -5.22 6.71
C ASP A 8 -3.08 -5.97 5.60
N PHE A 9 -3.81 -6.34 4.56
CA PHE A 9 -3.23 -7.02 3.41
C PHE A 9 -2.16 -6.15 2.74
N VAL A 10 -2.48 -4.89 2.52
CA VAL A 10 -1.55 -3.96 1.86
C VAL A 10 -0.32 -3.74 2.73
N LEU A 11 -0.51 -3.53 4.03
CA LEU A 11 0.61 -3.30 4.93
C LEU A 11 1.56 -4.50 4.96
N GLY A 12 1.01 -5.70 5.01
CA GLY A 12 1.83 -6.89 5.01
C GLY A 12 2.65 -7.02 3.74
N ARG A 13 2.04 -6.71 2.61
CA ARG A 13 2.76 -6.78 1.34
C ARG A 13 3.85 -5.72 1.26
N LEU A 14 3.55 -4.51 1.72
CA LEU A 14 4.55 -3.45 1.69
C LEU A 14 5.74 -3.77 2.59
N ASP A 15 5.48 -4.38 3.73
CA ASP A 15 6.57 -4.79 4.62
C ASP A 15 7.48 -5.81 3.96
N LYS A 16 6.91 -6.71 3.18
CA LYS A 16 7.70 -7.72 2.49
C LYS A 16 8.40 -7.19 1.25
N SER A 17 8.02 -6.01 0.81
CA SER A 17 8.54 -5.44 -0.43
C SER A 17 9.38 -4.20 -0.15
N LYS A 18 10.07 -4.17 0.97
CA LYS A 18 10.96 -3.05 1.26
C LYS A 18 12.00 -2.95 0.15
N GLY A 19 12.25 -1.73 -0.27
CA GLY A 19 13.19 -1.50 -1.34
C GLY A 19 12.55 -1.50 -2.72
N GLN A 20 11.28 -1.89 -2.81
CA GLN A 20 10.58 -1.91 -4.08
C GLN A 20 9.39 -0.97 -4.09
N HIS A 21 9.28 -0.11 -3.09
CA HIS A 21 8.12 0.77 -2.99
C HIS A 21 8.01 1.72 -4.17
N ARG A 22 9.14 2.12 -4.73
CA ARG A 22 9.12 3.00 -5.90
C ARG A 22 8.50 2.32 -7.10
N GLU A 23 8.85 1.07 -7.34
CA GLU A 23 8.27 0.31 -8.43
C GLU A 23 6.80 0.03 -8.19
N ILE A 24 6.46 -0.27 -6.95
CA ILE A 24 5.06 -0.50 -6.59
C ILE A 24 4.24 0.76 -6.85
N ALA A 25 4.77 1.92 -6.47
CA ALA A 25 4.07 3.17 -6.70
C ALA A 25 3.83 3.39 -8.19
N LYS A 26 4.85 3.14 -8.99
CA LYS A 26 4.75 3.33 -10.43
C LYS A 26 3.73 2.38 -11.05
N ALA A 27 3.77 1.13 -10.65
CA ALA A 27 2.90 0.11 -11.23
C ALA A 27 1.45 0.28 -10.77
N SER A 28 1.25 0.70 -9.54
CA SER A 28 -0.10 0.85 -9.00
C SER A 28 -0.74 2.20 -9.33
N GLY A 29 0.08 3.15 -9.76
CA GLY A 29 -0.42 4.49 -10.04
C GLY A 29 -0.57 5.34 -8.79
N VAL A 30 -0.04 4.89 -7.67
CA VAL A 30 -0.09 5.63 -6.41
C VAL A 30 1.22 6.39 -6.25
N ALA A 31 1.16 7.63 -5.77
CA ALA A 31 2.36 8.42 -5.58
C ALA A 31 3.33 7.69 -4.63
N TYR A 32 4.62 7.77 -4.94
CA TYR A 32 5.62 7.12 -4.10
C TYR A 32 5.55 7.59 -2.65
N THR A 33 5.37 8.90 -2.45
CA THR A 33 5.25 9.45 -1.10
C THR A 33 4.09 8.80 -0.34
N THR A 34 2.98 8.58 -1.05
CA THR A 34 1.82 7.96 -0.44
C THR A 34 2.12 6.51 -0.05
N VAL A 35 2.77 5.77 -0.94
CA VAL A 35 3.14 4.39 -0.65
C VAL A 35 4.06 4.33 0.56
N ARG A 36 5.04 5.21 0.60
CA ARG A 36 6.00 5.27 1.70
C ARG A 36 5.31 5.59 3.01
N ASN A 37 4.41 6.58 3.00
CA ASN A 37 3.72 6.97 4.21
C ASN A 37 2.82 5.86 4.75
N ILE A 38 2.16 5.14 3.84
CA ILE A 38 1.34 4.01 4.25
C ILE A 38 2.22 2.92 4.85
N ALA A 39 3.32 2.60 4.20
CA ALA A 39 4.21 1.54 4.67
C ALA A 39 4.79 1.85 6.04
N GLN A 40 5.09 3.11 6.30
CA GLN A 40 5.65 3.52 7.58
C GLN A 40 4.58 3.82 8.62
N ARG A 41 3.33 3.68 8.23
CA ARG A 41 2.19 3.91 9.12
C ARG A 41 2.20 5.33 9.69
N VAL A 42 2.73 6.26 8.90
CA VAL A 42 2.75 7.67 9.28
C VAL A 42 1.35 8.26 9.16
N THR A 43 0.60 7.79 8.17
CA THR A 43 -0.75 8.28 7.92
C THR A 43 -1.75 7.38 8.63
N PRO A 44 -2.44 7.87 9.65
CA PRO A 44 -3.41 7.03 10.38
C PRO A 44 -4.60 6.62 9.53
N ASN A 45 -4.99 7.47 8.59
CA ASN A 45 -6.12 7.18 7.71
C ASN A 45 -5.72 7.33 6.26
N PRO A 46 -5.05 6.33 5.69
CA PRO A 46 -4.71 6.41 4.27
C PRO A 46 -5.98 6.44 3.43
N GLY A 47 -5.91 7.13 2.32
CA GLY A 47 -7.06 7.25 1.44
C GLY A 47 -7.53 5.90 0.93
N VAL A 48 -8.84 5.72 0.88
CA VAL A 48 -9.41 4.46 0.41
C VAL A 48 -8.94 4.15 -1.01
N GLN A 49 -8.89 5.17 -1.86
CA GLN A 49 -8.49 4.96 -3.24
C GLN A 49 -7.05 4.47 -3.34
N SER A 50 -6.16 5.02 -2.53
CA SER A 50 -4.77 4.59 -2.53
C SER A 50 -4.64 3.16 -2.04
N VAL A 51 -5.31 2.83 -0.95
CA VAL A 51 -5.27 1.48 -0.41
C VAL A 51 -5.84 0.49 -1.41
N GLN A 52 -6.94 0.85 -2.06
CA GLN A 52 -7.57 -0.02 -3.04
C GLN A 52 -6.65 -0.25 -4.23
N ALA A 53 -6.00 0.80 -4.72
CA ALA A 53 -5.10 0.68 -5.86
C ALA A 53 -3.94 -0.25 -5.53
N LEU A 54 -3.39 -0.13 -4.33
CA LEU A 54 -2.29 -1.00 -3.91
C LEU A 54 -2.77 -2.44 -3.76
N ALA A 55 -3.94 -2.63 -3.19
CA ALA A 55 -4.48 -3.98 -3.02
C ALA A 55 -4.72 -4.63 -4.38
N ASP A 56 -5.26 -3.89 -5.33
CA ASP A 56 -5.49 -4.42 -6.67
C ASP A 56 -4.17 -4.81 -7.33
N TYR A 57 -3.15 -3.98 -7.16
CA TYR A 57 -1.85 -4.29 -7.71
C TYR A 57 -1.30 -5.60 -7.13
N PHE A 58 -1.37 -5.74 -5.82
CA PHE A 58 -0.83 -6.93 -5.17
C PHE A 58 -1.60 -8.18 -5.55
N LYS A 59 -2.90 -8.07 -5.73
CA LYS A 59 -3.70 -9.21 -6.16
C LYS A 59 -3.35 -9.62 -7.59
N LYS A 60 -3.00 -8.65 -8.40
CA LYS A 60 -2.67 -8.92 -9.80
C LYS A 60 -1.34 -9.64 -9.92
N VAL A 61 -0.38 -9.33 -9.08
CA VAL A 61 0.96 -9.91 -9.17
C VAL A 61 1.17 -11.08 -8.23
N ALA A 62 0.20 -11.40 -7.40
CA ALA A 62 0.34 -12.46 -6.41
C ALA A 62 0.38 -13.86 -7.05
#